data_bef26c1fdc80e7a35d29cbca65f9caf2
#
_entry.id   bef26c1fdc80e7a35d29cbca65f9caf2
#
_cell.length_a   1.000
_cell.length_b   1.000
_cell.length_c   1.000
_cell.angle_alpha   90.00
_cell.angle_beta   90.00
_cell.angle_gamma   90.00
#
_symmetry.space_group_name_H-M   'P 1'
#
loop_
_entity.id
_entity.type
_entity.pdbx_description
1 polymer ?
#
loop_
_entity_poly.entity_id
_entity_poly.type
_entity_poly.pdbx_seq_one_letter_code
_entity_poly.pdbx_strand_id
1 'polypeptide(L)'
;LHGPPGTGKTTMAIVAAKEVGAELFELNASDLRNKKKLQEVLKPALEQKSLLSQNKIILVDEVDGISKIDYGGLAELLVLIEESNIPIIITANDIWDRKFNPLRTKAEMVKIKEVDYKTIRDILINILRKEGLFISNDILTKIAINVKGDVRAAINDLQAVVKIKDFSRITFDERNKEIDIFN
;
A
#
# COMPACT_ATOMS: atom_id res chain seq x y z
N LEU A 1 -3.18 0.67 -8.74
CA LEU A 1 -1.93 0.04 -8.32
C LEU A 1 -2.22 -1.26 -7.57
N HIS A 2 -1.74 -2.41 -8.04
CA HIS A 2 -1.98 -3.68 -7.36
C HIS A 2 -0.70 -4.52 -7.24
N GLY A 3 -0.58 -5.30 -6.17
CA GLY A 3 0.59 -6.15 -5.93
C GLY A 3 0.82 -6.45 -4.45
N PRO A 4 1.88 -7.18 -4.09
CA PRO A 4 2.14 -7.64 -2.73
C PRO A 4 2.13 -6.52 -1.68
N PRO A 5 1.81 -6.82 -0.42
CA PRO A 5 1.87 -5.84 0.66
C PRO A 5 3.28 -5.32 0.86
N GLY A 6 3.41 -4.14 1.45
CA GLY A 6 4.71 -3.53 1.79
C GLY A 6 5.58 -3.10 0.61
N THR A 7 5.08 -3.13 -0.63
CA THR A 7 5.83 -2.73 -1.85
C THR A 7 5.76 -1.23 -2.17
N GLY A 8 5.10 -0.43 -1.32
CA GLY A 8 5.05 1.03 -1.45
C GLY A 8 3.94 1.58 -2.34
N LYS A 9 2.85 0.84 -2.60
CA LYS A 9 1.70 1.29 -3.43
C LYS A 9 1.15 2.65 -3.01
N THR A 10 0.79 2.79 -1.73
CA THR A 10 0.30 4.04 -1.13
C THR A 10 1.34 5.16 -1.24
N THR A 11 2.61 4.83 -0.95
CA THR A 11 3.74 5.78 -1.07
C THR A 11 3.90 6.29 -2.50
N MET A 12 3.78 5.43 -3.51
CA MET A 12 3.83 5.84 -4.92
C MET A 12 2.71 6.81 -5.27
N ALA A 13 1.47 6.58 -4.79
CA ALA A 13 0.36 7.49 -5.00
C ALA A 13 0.62 8.88 -4.38
N ILE A 14 1.17 8.90 -3.16
CA ILE A 14 1.53 10.14 -2.46
C ILE A 14 2.63 10.90 -3.23
N VAL A 15 3.67 10.20 -3.68
CA VAL A 15 4.77 10.82 -4.44
C VAL A 15 4.27 11.35 -5.77
N ALA A 16 3.47 10.57 -6.52
CA ALA A 16 2.90 10.99 -7.78
C ALA A 16 2.06 12.28 -7.64
N ALA A 17 1.22 12.37 -6.59
CA ALA A 17 0.45 13.58 -6.32
C ALA A 17 1.34 14.79 -6.05
N LYS A 18 2.42 14.60 -5.27
CA LYS A 18 3.40 15.67 -4.98
C LYS A 18 4.14 16.13 -6.24
N GLU A 19 4.54 15.22 -7.11
CA GLU A 19 5.27 15.54 -8.34
C GLU A 19 4.44 16.39 -9.32
N VAL A 20 3.11 16.17 -9.37
CA VAL A 20 2.22 16.97 -10.20
C VAL A 20 1.64 18.20 -9.48
N GLY A 21 2.07 18.46 -8.25
CA GLY A 21 1.58 19.58 -7.44
C GLY A 21 0.10 19.48 -7.08
N ALA A 22 -0.44 18.25 -6.98
CA ALA A 22 -1.84 18.02 -6.64
C ALA A 22 -2.02 17.80 -5.13
N GLU A 23 -3.16 18.25 -4.62
CA GLU A 23 -3.63 17.89 -3.27
C GLU A 23 -4.13 16.45 -3.28
N LEU A 24 -3.60 15.61 -2.40
CA LEU A 24 -4.03 14.23 -2.24
C LEU A 24 -5.10 14.12 -1.16
N PHE A 25 -6.26 13.60 -1.55
CA PHE A 25 -7.33 13.25 -0.62
C PHE A 25 -7.36 11.73 -0.45
N GLU A 26 -6.93 11.24 0.71
CA GLU A 26 -6.79 9.81 1.01
C GLU A 26 -8.02 9.26 1.73
N LEU A 27 -8.50 8.12 1.26
CA LEU A 27 -9.60 7.35 1.83
C LEU A 27 -9.17 5.90 1.95
N ASN A 28 -9.35 5.31 3.13
CA ASN A 28 -9.18 3.87 3.28
C ASN A 28 -10.49 3.16 2.96
N ALA A 29 -10.48 2.24 2.00
CA ALA A 29 -11.68 1.53 1.57
C ALA A 29 -12.25 0.61 2.65
N SER A 30 -11.44 0.17 3.62
CA SER A 30 -11.91 -0.60 4.78
C SER A 30 -12.87 0.18 5.68
N ASP A 31 -12.75 1.52 5.70
CA ASP A 31 -13.65 2.40 6.46
C ASP A 31 -14.95 2.70 5.71
N LEU A 32 -14.95 2.45 4.39
CA LEU A 32 -16.05 2.75 3.49
C LEU A 32 -16.98 1.54 3.27
N ARG A 33 -17.37 0.89 4.36
CA ARG A 33 -18.10 -0.40 4.33
C ARG A 33 -19.54 -0.31 3.85
N ASN A 34 -20.12 0.87 3.70
CA ASN A 34 -21.48 1.01 3.22
C ASN A 34 -21.64 2.22 2.29
N LYS A 35 -22.66 2.13 1.42
CA LYS A 35 -23.02 3.15 0.44
C LYS A 35 -23.17 4.56 1.05
N LYS A 36 -23.82 4.68 2.23
CA LYS A 36 -24.04 5.98 2.86
C LYS A 36 -22.73 6.65 3.27
N LYS A 37 -21.83 5.92 3.94
CA LYS A 37 -20.51 6.45 4.30
C LYS A 37 -19.70 6.86 3.09
N LEU A 38 -19.73 6.06 2.02
CA LEU A 38 -19.02 6.35 0.79
C LEU A 38 -19.54 7.65 0.16
N GLN A 39 -20.85 7.84 0.08
CA GLN A 39 -21.46 9.08 -0.43
C GLN A 39 -21.18 10.29 0.47
N GLU A 40 -21.23 10.13 1.79
CA GLU A 40 -20.97 11.20 2.75
C GLU A 40 -19.51 11.70 2.70
N VAL A 41 -18.55 10.84 2.38
CA VAL A 41 -17.12 11.17 2.39
C VAL A 41 -16.60 11.49 1.00
N LEU A 42 -16.89 10.64 -0.01
CA LEU A 42 -16.36 10.80 -1.37
C LEU A 42 -17.08 11.90 -2.16
N LYS A 43 -18.40 12.00 -2.06
CA LYS A 43 -19.14 12.99 -2.83
C LYS A 43 -18.72 14.42 -2.52
N PRO A 44 -18.61 14.86 -1.25
CA PRO A 44 -18.04 16.16 -0.93
C PRO A 44 -16.60 16.32 -1.40
N ALA A 45 -15.77 15.26 -1.31
CA ALA A 45 -14.39 15.30 -1.77
C ALA A 45 -14.29 15.52 -3.29
N LEU A 46 -15.22 14.97 -4.08
CA LEU A 46 -15.31 15.17 -5.52
C LEU A 46 -15.84 16.56 -5.88
N GLU A 47 -16.80 17.09 -5.12
CA GLU A 47 -17.47 18.36 -5.38
C GLU A 47 -16.65 19.57 -4.89
N GLN A 48 -15.88 19.43 -3.83
CA GLN A 48 -15.08 20.52 -3.27
C GLN A 48 -13.86 20.83 -4.13
N LYS A 49 -13.77 22.06 -4.61
CA LYS A 49 -12.53 22.59 -5.21
C LYS A 49 -11.47 22.70 -4.13
N SER A 50 -10.23 22.29 -4.44
CA SER A 50 -9.10 22.52 -3.55
C SER A 50 -8.93 24.02 -3.27
N LEU A 51 -8.72 24.38 -2.02
CA LEU A 51 -8.44 25.77 -1.61
C LEU A 51 -6.97 26.13 -1.83
N LEU A 52 -6.07 25.15 -1.90
CA LEU A 52 -4.61 25.33 -1.91
C LEU A 52 -3.98 24.99 -3.25
N SER A 53 -4.60 24.13 -4.06
CA SER A 53 -4.09 23.73 -5.36
C SER A 53 -5.20 23.67 -6.41
N GLN A 54 -4.83 23.90 -7.69
CA GLN A 54 -5.78 23.77 -8.80
C GLN A 54 -6.07 22.30 -9.16
N ASN A 55 -5.19 21.40 -8.76
CA ASN A 55 -5.28 19.97 -9.06
C ASN A 55 -5.53 19.17 -7.77
N LYS A 56 -6.41 18.18 -7.86
CA LYS A 56 -6.73 17.24 -6.78
C LYS A 56 -6.65 15.83 -7.30
N ILE A 57 -6.16 14.92 -6.45
CA ILE A 57 -6.15 13.47 -6.70
C ILE A 57 -6.81 12.78 -5.52
N ILE A 58 -7.67 11.81 -5.78
CA ILE A 58 -8.27 10.98 -4.74
C ILE A 58 -7.53 9.64 -4.71
N LEU A 59 -7.07 9.25 -3.53
CA LEU A 59 -6.53 7.92 -3.27
C LEU A 59 -7.56 7.09 -2.51
N VAL A 60 -7.97 5.97 -3.10
CA VAL A 60 -8.77 4.94 -2.43
C VAL A 60 -7.82 3.79 -2.09
N ASP A 61 -7.38 3.76 -0.84
CA ASP A 61 -6.37 2.79 -0.39
C ASP A 61 -7.04 1.48 0.08
N GLU A 62 -6.38 0.34 -0.21
CA GLU A 62 -6.78 -1.00 0.22
C GLU A 62 -8.21 -1.41 -0.19
N VAL A 63 -8.59 -1.19 -1.47
CA VAL A 63 -9.94 -1.50 -1.96
C VAL A 63 -10.33 -2.97 -1.76
N ASP A 64 -9.37 -3.87 -1.69
CA ASP A 64 -9.56 -5.29 -1.35
C ASP A 64 -10.06 -5.51 0.09
N GLY A 65 -9.94 -4.53 0.98
CA GLY A 65 -10.54 -4.50 2.30
C GLY A 65 -12.07 -4.34 2.30
N ILE A 66 -12.69 -3.98 1.17
CA ILE A 66 -14.15 -3.95 1.04
C ILE A 66 -14.68 -5.39 1.12
N SER A 67 -15.40 -5.69 2.19
CA SER A 67 -15.88 -7.03 2.50
C SER A 67 -16.94 -7.55 1.50
N LYS A 68 -17.04 -8.87 1.34
CA LYS A 68 -18.11 -9.50 0.55
C LYS A 68 -19.52 -9.23 1.13
N ILE A 69 -19.59 -8.85 2.39
CA ILE A 69 -20.86 -8.56 3.11
C ILE A 69 -21.30 -7.10 2.88
N ASP A 70 -20.41 -6.26 2.37
CA ASP A 70 -20.69 -4.83 2.13
C ASP A 70 -21.45 -4.66 0.81
N TYR A 71 -22.73 -4.97 0.84
CA TYR A 71 -23.64 -4.79 -0.28
C TYR A 71 -23.72 -3.32 -0.66
N GLY A 72 -23.09 -2.98 -1.78
CA GLY A 72 -23.21 -1.68 -2.43
C GLY A 72 -21.98 -0.78 -2.40
N GLY A 73 -21.01 -0.98 -1.49
CA GLY A 73 -19.83 -0.11 -1.42
C GLY A 73 -19.00 -0.11 -2.70
N LEU A 74 -18.70 -1.29 -3.26
CA LEU A 74 -17.96 -1.39 -4.51
C LEU A 74 -18.76 -0.86 -5.71
N ALA A 75 -20.07 -1.14 -5.76
CA ALA A 75 -20.92 -0.63 -6.83
C ALA A 75 -21.00 0.90 -6.81
N GLU A 76 -21.12 1.49 -5.63
CA GLU A 76 -21.13 2.94 -5.47
C GLU A 76 -19.77 3.57 -5.82
N LEU A 77 -18.66 2.92 -5.41
CA LEU A 77 -17.33 3.37 -5.83
C LEU A 77 -17.20 3.40 -7.37
N LEU A 78 -17.73 2.39 -8.07
CA LEU A 78 -17.72 2.34 -9.52
C LEU A 78 -18.53 3.47 -10.16
N VAL A 79 -19.68 3.82 -9.59
CA VAL A 79 -20.49 4.96 -10.04
C VAL A 79 -19.71 6.27 -9.84
N LEU A 80 -19.12 6.44 -8.67
CA LEU A 80 -18.32 7.64 -8.37
C LEU A 80 -17.07 7.77 -9.25
N ILE A 81 -16.44 6.66 -9.63
CA ILE A 81 -15.32 6.65 -10.58
C ILE A 81 -15.78 7.14 -11.95
N GLU A 82 -16.96 6.71 -12.41
CA GLU A 82 -17.50 7.11 -13.71
C GLU A 82 -17.94 8.58 -13.76
N GLU A 83 -18.50 9.08 -12.67
CA GLU A 83 -18.98 10.46 -12.57
C GLU A 83 -17.87 11.46 -12.23
N SER A 84 -16.70 10.99 -11.80
CA SER A 84 -15.61 11.85 -11.35
C SER A 84 -14.86 12.49 -12.50
N ASN A 85 -14.69 13.81 -12.42
CA ASN A 85 -13.74 14.57 -13.25
C ASN A 85 -12.35 14.70 -12.59
N ILE A 86 -12.16 14.11 -11.41
CA ILE A 86 -10.91 14.16 -10.64
C ILE A 86 -10.19 12.82 -10.80
N PRO A 87 -8.87 12.81 -11.07
CA PRO A 87 -8.10 11.56 -11.12
C PRO A 87 -8.21 10.77 -9.81
N ILE A 88 -8.45 9.46 -9.94
CA ILE A 88 -8.58 8.55 -8.81
C ILE A 88 -7.48 7.50 -8.91
N ILE A 89 -6.68 7.37 -7.85
CA ILE A 89 -5.70 6.29 -7.69
C ILE A 89 -6.30 5.27 -6.72
N ILE A 90 -6.27 4.00 -7.09
CA ILE A 90 -6.79 2.92 -6.26
C ILE A 90 -5.66 1.95 -5.97
N THR A 91 -5.51 1.53 -4.71
CA THR A 91 -4.56 0.48 -4.35
C THR A 91 -5.27 -0.78 -3.88
N ALA A 92 -4.65 -1.93 -4.14
CA ALA A 92 -5.09 -3.23 -3.66
C ALA A 92 -3.90 -4.19 -3.52
N ASN A 93 -3.98 -5.13 -2.59
CA ASN A 93 -3.02 -6.23 -2.53
C ASN A 93 -3.41 -7.32 -3.52
N ASP A 94 -4.67 -7.76 -3.48
CA ASP A 94 -5.24 -8.70 -4.44
C ASP A 94 -6.51 -8.15 -5.08
N ILE A 95 -6.50 -8.06 -6.41
CA ILE A 95 -7.61 -7.55 -7.22
C ILE A 95 -8.27 -8.64 -8.08
N TRP A 96 -7.84 -9.91 -7.95
CA TRP A 96 -8.26 -10.99 -8.83
C TRP A 96 -9.56 -11.67 -8.43
N ASP A 97 -10.11 -11.38 -7.23
CA ASP A 97 -11.47 -11.84 -6.87
C ASP A 97 -12.48 -11.35 -7.95
N ARG A 98 -13.44 -12.20 -8.29
CA ARG A 98 -14.45 -11.92 -9.32
C ARG A 98 -15.25 -10.65 -9.05
N LYS A 99 -15.46 -10.28 -7.80
CA LYS A 99 -16.16 -9.04 -7.41
C LYS A 99 -15.49 -7.77 -7.98
N PHE A 100 -14.17 -7.80 -8.21
CA PHE A 100 -13.43 -6.66 -8.75
C PHE A 100 -13.35 -6.63 -10.29
N ASN A 101 -13.99 -7.58 -11.00
CA ASN A 101 -14.03 -7.56 -12.46
C ASN A 101 -14.47 -6.20 -13.03
N PRO A 102 -15.56 -5.56 -12.52
CA PRO A 102 -15.97 -4.26 -13.05
C PRO A 102 -14.92 -3.18 -12.83
N LEU A 103 -14.20 -3.20 -11.71
CA LEU A 103 -13.12 -2.25 -11.44
C LEU A 103 -11.95 -2.45 -12.40
N ARG A 104 -11.57 -3.71 -12.67
CA ARG A 104 -10.47 -4.02 -13.62
C ARG A 104 -10.75 -3.58 -15.05
N THR A 105 -12.03 -3.56 -15.47
CA THR A 105 -12.41 -3.12 -16.82
C THR A 105 -12.49 -1.60 -16.95
N LYS A 106 -12.67 -0.87 -15.85
CA LYS A 106 -12.82 0.59 -15.84
C LYS A 106 -11.55 1.35 -15.46
N ALA A 107 -10.57 0.68 -14.87
CA ALA A 107 -9.34 1.29 -14.41
C ALA A 107 -8.13 0.79 -15.20
N GLU A 108 -7.13 1.65 -15.39
CA GLU A 108 -5.82 1.23 -15.86
C GLU A 108 -5.10 0.43 -14.78
N MET A 109 -4.67 -0.78 -15.12
CA MET A 109 -4.11 -1.74 -14.19
C MET A 109 -2.58 -1.63 -14.16
N VAL A 110 -2.04 -1.10 -13.08
CA VAL A 110 -0.58 -1.00 -12.87
C VAL A 110 -0.15 -2.04 -11.83
N LYS A 111 0.57 -3.07 -12.29
CA LYS A 111 1.09 -4.13 -11.42
C LYS A 111 2.40 -3.70 -10.76
N ILE A 112 2.43 -3.71 -9.44
CA ILE A 112 3.63 -3.48 -8.64
C ILE A 112 4.25 -4.85 -8.30
N LYS A 113 5.53 -5.01 -8.63
CA LYS A 113 6.28 -6.23 -8.36
C LYS A 113 6.85 -6.20 -6.94
N GLU A 114 7.21 -7.38 -6.45
CA GLU A 114 8.02 -7.50 -5.24
C GLU A 114 9.33 -6.73 -5.39
N VAL A 115 9.75 -6.08 -4.31
CA VAL A 115 11.04 -5.38 -4.26
C VAL A 115 12.14 -6.41 -4.06
N ASP A 116 13.18 -6.39 -4.91
CA ASP A 116 14.28 -7.33 -4.78
C ASP A 116 15.09 -7.07 -3.49
N TYR A 117 15.73 -8.13 -2.98
CA TYR A 117 16.44 -8.07 -1.70
C TYR A 117 17.62 -7.10 -1.70
N LYS A 118 18.26 -6.84 -2.86
CA LYS A 118 19.38 -5.88 -2.96
C LYS A 118 18.86 -4.47 -2.75
N THR A 119 17.76 -4.13 -3.42
CA THR A 119 17.09 -2.83 -3.24
C THR A 119 16.64 -2.64 -1.80
N ILE A 120 16.04 -3.68 -1.17
CA ILE A 120 15.65 -3.61 0.25
C ILE A 120 16.87 -3.36 1.13
N ARG A 121 17.95 -4.13 0.97
CA ARG A 121 19.19 -3.95 1.71
C ARG A 121 19.73 -2.52 1.59
N ASP A 122 19.73 -1.97 0.37
CA ASP A 122 20.24 -0.64 0.12
C ASP A 122 19.34 0.45 0.78
N ILE A 123 18.03 0.23 0.83
CA ILE A 123 17.10 1.06 1.61
C ILE A 123 17.47 1.02 3.09
N LEU A 124 17.68 -0.17 3.67
CA LEU A 124 18.06 -0.33 5.08
C LEU A 124 19.40 0.36 5.40
N ILE A 125 20.39 0.23 4.52
CA ILE A 125 21.69 0.93 4.64
C ILE A 125 21.48 2.45 4.65
N ASN A 126 20.65 2.97 3.76
CA ASN A 126 20.37 4.40 3.69
C ASN A 126 19.66 4.92 4.96
N ILE A 127 18.74 4.13 5.53
CA ILE A 127 18.10 4.47 6.80
C ILE A 127 19.13 4.52 7.92
N LEU A 128 19.95 3.48 8.09
CA LEU A 128 20.99 3.44 9.13
C LEU A 128 21.97 4.60 9.01
N ARG A 129 22.36 4.95 7.79
CA ARG A 129 23.26 6.09 7.54
C ARG A 129 22.65 7.42 8.00
N LYS A 130 21.34 7.62 7.75
CA LYS A 130 20.62 8.83 8.20
C LYS A 130 20.46 8.90 9.71
N GLU A 131 20.30 7.73 10.35
CA GLU A 131 20.16 7.62 11.81
C GLU A 131 21.52 7.57 12.54
N GLY A 132 22.65 7.57 11.83
CA GLY A 132 23.99 7.48 12.41
C GLY A 132 24.27 6.13 13.07
N LEU A 133 23.60 5.06 12.62
CA LEU A 133 23.71 3.72 13.19
C LEU A 133 24.48 2.80 12.26
N PHE A 134 25.07 1.74 12.83
CA PHE A 134 25.81 0.74 12.09
C PHE A 134 25.34 -0.68 12.44
N ILE A 135 25.02 -1.46 11.41
CA ILE A 135 24.72 -2.89 11.50
C ILE A 135 25.46 -3.57 10.36
N SER A 136 25.97 -4.79 10.59
CA SER A 136 26.74 -5.54 9.59
C SER A 136 25.89 -5.83 8.34
N ASN A 137 26.54 -5.84 7.17
CA ASN A 137 25.87 -6.13 5.88
C ASN A 137 25.25 -7.53 5.86
N ASP A 138 25.80 -8.50 6.60
CA ASP A 138 25.27 -9.86 6.67
C ASP A 138 23.88 -9.89 7.33
N ILE A 139 23.69 -9.13 8.42
CA ILE A 139 22.40 -9.01 9.09
C ILE A 139 21.39 -8.31 8.17
N LEU A 140 21.78 -7.22 7.52
CA LEU A 140 20.91 -6.50 6.60
C LEU A 140 20.49 -7.35 5.41
N THR A 141 21.42 -8.16 4.89
CA THR A 141 21.12 -9.09 3.79
C THR A 141 20.15 -10.19 4.24
N LYS A 142 20.33 -10.74 5.44
CA LYS A 142 19.40 -11.73 6.01
C LYS A 142 17.99 -11.14 6.19
N ILE A 143 17.86 -9.93 6.76
CA ILE A 143 16.57 -9.22 6.86
C ILE A 143 15.94 -9.09 5.47
N ALA A 144 16.70 -8.56 4.49
CA ALA A 144 16.20 -8.29 3.15
C ALA A 144 15.71 -9.55 2.41
N ILE A 145 16.37 -10.69 2.62
CA ILE A 145 15.95 -11.98 2.04
C ILE A 145 14.68 -12.51 2.71
N ASN A 146 14.62 -12.44 4.04
CA ASN A 146 13.51 -13.01 4.82
C ASN A 146 12.16 -12.34 4.55
N VAL A 147 12.16 -11.04 4.24
CA VAL A 147 10.92 -10.28 4.07
C VAL A 147 10.27 -10.48 2.70
N LYS A 148 10.89 -11.21 1.76
CA LYS A 148 10.31 -11.58 0.45
C LYS A 148 9.67 -10.39 -0.29
N GLY A 149 10.35 -9.25 -0.34
CA GLY A 149 9.87 -8.07 -1.07
C GLY A 149 9.06 -7.06 -0.26
N ASP A 150 8.74 -7.34 1.00
CA ASP A 150 8.00 -6.44 1.90
C ASP A 150 8.95 -5.45 2.59
N VAL A 151 9.06 -4.23 2.04
CA VAL A 151 9.91 -3.15 2.60
C VAL A 151 9.45 -2.71 3.98
N ARG A 152 8.13 -2.72 4.24
CA ARG A 152 7.57 -2.35 5.56
C ARG A 152 8.02 -3.35 6.63
N ALA A 153 7.94 -4.65 6.32
CA ALA A 153 8.44 -5.69 7.21
C ALA A 153 9.96 -5.55 7.44
N ALA A 154 10.74 -5.26 6.39
CA ALA A 154 12.18 -5.06 6.51
C ALA A 154 12.55 -3.91 7.47
N ILE A 155 11.85 -2.78 7.40
CA ILE A 155 12.06 -1.63 8.28
C ILE A 155 11.70 -1.99 9.73
N ASN A 156 10.60 -2.70 9.94
CA ASN A 156 10.20 -3.16 11.26
C ASN A 156 11.23 -4.12 11.86
N ASP A 157 11.74 -5.07 11.08
CA ASP A 157 12.78 -6.01 11.52
C ASP A 157 14.09 -5.27 11.83
N LEU A 158 14.48 -4.29 10.99
CA LEU A 158 15.62 -3.43 11.27
C LEU A 158 15.46 -2.68 12.60
N GLN A 159 14.28 -2.10 12.84
CA GLN A 159 13.99 -1.39 14.09
C GLN A 159 14.07 -2.31 15.31
N ALA A 160 13.61 -3.55 15.19
CA ALA A 160 13.74 -4.56 16.24
C ALA A 160 15.19 -4.90 16.51
N VAL A 161 15.98 -5.13 15.46
CA VAL A 161 17.42 -5.42 15.55
C VAL A 161 18.19 -4.29 16.21
N VAL A 162 17.94 -3.03 15.84
CA VAL A 162 18.59 -1.84 16.43
C VAL A 162 18.36 -1.77 17.96
N LYS A 163 17.21 -2.21 18.45
CA LYS A 163 16.87 -2.20 19.88
C LYS A 163 17.58 -3.32 20.67
N ILE A 164 18.07 -4.36 20.00
CA ILE A 164 18.74 -5.50 20.64
C ILE A 164 20.24 -5.16 20.75
N LYS A 165 20.77 -5.06 21.97
CA LYS A 165 22.21 -4.79 22.19
C LYS A 165 23.11 -6.00 21.86
N ASP A 166 22.54 -7.21 21.82
CA ASP A 166 23.27 -8.46 21.54
C ASP A 166 22.73 -9.11 20.27
N PHE A 167 23.44 -8.90 19.17
CA PHE A 167 23.07 -9.40 17.84
C PHE A 167 23.22 -10.91 17.67
N SER A 168 23.90 -11.61 18.58
CA SER A 168 24.10 -13.08 18.52
C SER A 168 22.81 -13.86 18.79
N ARG A 169 21.80 -13.23 19.35
CA ARG A 169 20.50 -13.85 19.71
C ARG A 169 19.40 -13.64 18.69
N ILE A 170 19.70 -13.03 17.53
CA ILE A 170 18.68 -12.77 16.52
C ILE A 170 18.42 -14.06 15.73
N THR A 171 17.28 -14.68 15.98
CA THR A 171 16.71 -15.73 15.12
C THR A 171 15.73 -15.10 14.16
N PHE A 172 15.97 -15.28 12.86
CA PHE A 172 15.02 -14.89 11.82
C PHE A 172 14.07 -16.06 11.59
N ASP A 173 12.83 -15.97 12.08
CA ASP A 173 11.78 -16.92 11.71
C ASP A 173 11.47 -16.75 10.23
N GLU A 174 11.43 -17.86 9.49
CA GLU A 174 10.94 -17.87 8.10
C GLU A 174 9.47 -17.45 8.11
N ARG A 175 9.21 -16.21 7.70
CA ARG A 175 7.82 -15.72 7.54
C ARG A 175 7.20 -16.44 6.34
N ASN A 176 6.16 -17.20 6.63
CA ASN A 176 5.30 -17.94 5.71
C ASN A 176 5.95 -19.17 5.05
N LYS A 177 5.96 -20.27 5.77
CA LYS A 177 5.50 -21.51 5.15
C LYS A 177 3.99 -21.34 4.97
N GLU A 178 3.52 -21.22 3.73
CA GLU A 178 2.15 -21.57 3.40
C GLU A 178 1.93 -22.93 4.02
N ILE A 179 1.09 -22.97 5.06
CA ILE A 179 0.63 -24.24 5.61
C ILE A 179 -0.30 -24.78 4.52
N ASP A 180 0.21 -25.67 3.71
CA ASP A 180 -0.60 -26.53 2.85
C ASP A 180 -1.51 -27.33 3.79
N ILE A 181 -2.75 -26.85 3.98
CA ILE A 181 -3.78 -27.49 4.80
C ILE A 181 -4.51 -28.59 3.98
N PHE A 182 -3.88 -29.08 2.92
CA PHE A 182 -4.39 -30.20 2.13
C PHE A 182 -3.37 -31.34 2.09
N ASN A 183 -3.37 -32.14 3.15
CA ASN A 183 -3.10 -33.58 3.15
C ASN A 183 -4.02 -34.26 4.15
#